data_b3a526816950ed4119f23e51cb40aae4
#
_entry.id   b3a526816950ed4119f23e51cb40aae4
#
_cell.length_a   1.000
_cell.length_b   1.000
_cell.length_c   1.000
_cell.angle_alpha   90.00
_cell.angle_beta   90.00
_cell.angle_gamma   90.00
#
_symmetry.space_group_name_H-M   'P 1'
#
loop_
_entity.id
_entity.type
_entity.pdbx_description
1 polymer ?
#
loop_
_entity_poly.entity_id
_entity_poly.type
_entity_poly.pdbx_seq_one_letter_code
_entity_poly.pdbx_strand_id
1 'polypeptide(L)'
;MVFDPSSLKKFPKFIIGDSEDRTFIVHLHYPRLIAELIVEENGDEIFDPTFIDEPIKDASALAKLMRQIGDFYVAEIEREDFSD
;
A
#
# COMPACT_ATOMS: atom_id res chain seq x y z
N MET A 1 20.61 -15.35 -1.33
CA MET A 1 19.33 -15.78 -0.71
C MET A 1 18.25 -15.87 -1.79
N VAL A 2 17.57 -16.99 -1.87
CA VAL A 2 16.50 -17.17 -2.87
C VAL A 2 15.20 -16.63 -2.29
N PHE A 3 14.58 -15.72 -3.02
CA PHE A 3 13.27 -15.17 -2.63
C PHE A 3 12.16 -16.13 -3.06
N ASP A 4 11.32 -16.54 -2.10
CA ASP A 4 10.17 -17.41 -2.36
C ASP A 4 8.89 -16.61 -2.11
N PRO A 5 8.15 -16.23 -3.17
CA PRO A 5 6.92 -15.45 -2.99
C PRO A 5 5.89 -16.13 -2.10
N SER A 6 5.86 -17.44 -2.06
CA SER A 6 4.87 -18.16 -1.24
C SER A 6 5.08 -17.92 0.25
N SER A 7 6.30 -17.60 0.68
CA SER A 7 6.58 -17.35 2.08
C SER A 7 5.91 -16.06 2.59
N LEU A 8 5.52 -15.17 1.69
CA LEU A 8 4.87 -13.92 2.06
C LEU A 8 3.45 -14.10 2.56
N LYS A 9 2.82 -15.25 2.26
CA LYS A 9 1.43 -15.50 2.65
C LYS A 9 1.20 -15.53 4.15
N LYS A 10 2.26 -15.74 4.95
CA LYS A 10 2.13 -15.71 6.40
C LYS A 10 2.06 -14.29 6.97
N PHE A 11 2.28 -13.27 6.15
CA PHE A 11 2.16 -11.88 6.55
C PHE A 11 0.84 -11.31 6.05
N PRO A 12 0.30 -10.27 6.72
CA PRO A 12 -0.87 -9.59 6.18
C PRO A 12 -0.54 -9.01 4.80
N LYS A 13 -1.57 -8.86 3.97
CA LYS A 13 -1.36 -8.34 2.62
C LYS A 13 -0.87 -6.89 2.65
N PHE A 14 -1.42 -6.08 3.56
CA PHE A 14 -1.05 -4.67 3.68
C PHE A 14 -0.73 -4.32 5.12
N ILE A 15 0.19 -3.39 5.28
CA ILE A 15 0.42 -2.71 6.57
C ILE A 15 0.51 -1.22 6.31
N ILE A 16 0.26 -0.44 7.36
CA ILE A 16 0.37 1.02 7.29
C ILE A 16 1.43 1.46 8.29
N GLY A 17 2.20 2.48 7.92
CA GLY A 17 3.22 3.03 8.81
C GLY A 17 3.46 4.49 8.52
N ASP A 18 3.95 5.21 9.51
CA ASP A 18 4.26 6.63 9.42
C ASP A 18 5.73 6.86 9.74
N SER A 19 6.32 7.83 9.07
CA SER A 19 7.69 8.26 9.35
C SER A 19 7.85 9.70 8.90
N GLU A 20 8.27 10.57 9.82
CA GLU A 20 8.59 11.98 9.51
C GLU A 20 7.46 12.69 8.74
N ASP A 21 6.24 12.62 9.24
CA ASP A 21 5.06 13.23 8.62
C ASP A 21 4.65 12.61 7.29
N ARG A 22 5.22 11.45 6.96
CA ARG A 22 4.89 10.71 5.74
C ARG A 22 4.16 9.43 6.11
N THR A 23 3.14 9.10 5.33
CA THR A 23 2.36 7.88 5.54
C THR A 23 2.60 6.92 4.39
N PHE A 24 2.83 5.66 4.74
CA PHE A 24 3.12 4.60 3.76
C PHE A 24 2.18 3.43 3.94
N ILE A 25 1.74 2.85 2.82
CA ILE A 25 1.06 1.56 2.80
C ILE A 25 2.01 0.58 2.13
N VAL A 26 2.29 -0.53 2.81
CA VAL A 26 3.20 -1.55 2.27
C VAL A 26 2.40 -2.77 1.84
N HIS A 27 2.55 -3.15 0.56
CA HIS A 27 1.98 -4.37 0.02
C HIS A 27 3.02 -5.47 0.19
N LEU A 28 2.75 -6.40 1.09
CA LEU A 28 3.72 -7.43 1.48
C LEU A 28 3.67 -8.68 0.63
N HIS A 29 2.60 -8.87 -0.15
CA HIS A 29 2.51 -9.99 -1.07
C HIS A 29 3.14 -9.62 -2.41
N TYR A 30 3.45 -10.61 -3.23
CA TYR A 30 4.07 -10.39 -4.53
C TYR A 30 3.07 -9.77 -5.52
N PRO A 31 3.42 -8.73 -6.27
CA PRO A 31 4.69 -8.00 -6.18
C PRO A 31 4.67 -7.01 -5.00
N ARG A 32 5.76 -6.98 -4.25
CA ARG A 32 5.85 -6.09 -3.10
C ARG A 32 6.07 -4.65 -3.57
N LEU A 33 5.43 -3.73 -2.89
CA LEU A 33 5.62 -2.31 -3.16
C LEU A 33 5.35 -1.50 -1.91
N ILE A 34 5.84 -0.27 -1.92
CA ILE A 34 5.57 0.71 -0.88
C ILE A 34 4.86 1.87 -1.55
N ALA A 35 3.64 2.18 -1.10
CA ALA A 35 2.88 3.30 -1.65
C ALA A 35 2.87 4.44 -0.64
N GLU A 36 3.40 5.58 -1.05
CA GLU A 36 3.41 6.76 -0.19
C GLU A 36 2.17 7.59 -0.43
N LEU A 37 1.51 8.00 0.66
CA LEU A 37 0.36 8.91 0.56
C LEU A 37 0.86 10.33 0.25
N ILE A 38 0.39 10.87 -0.85
CA ILE A 38 0.69 12.25 -1.24
C ILE A 38 -0.60 13.05 -1.17
N VAL A 39 -0.58 14.17 -0.45
CA VAL A 39 -1.72 15.07 -0.38
C VAL A 39 -1.41 16.27 -1.27
N GLU A 40 -2.22 16.47 -2.30
CA GLU A 40 -2.03 17.56 -3.24
C GLU A 40 -2.56 18.88 -2.67
N GLU A 41 -2.20 20.00 -3.29
CA GLU A 41 -2.59 21.32 -2.80
C GLU A 41 -4.11 21.49 -2.71
N ASN A 42 -4.85 20.85 -3.61
CA ASN A 42 -6.31 20.91 -3.61
C ASN A 42 -6.95 19.98 -2.56
N GLY A 43 -6.13 19.24 -1.82
CA GLY A 43 -6.62 18.31 -0.79
C GLY A 43 -6.83 16.89 -1.28
N ASP A 44 -6.63 16.63 -2.56
CA ASP A 44 -6.75 15.26 -3.09
C ASP A 44 -5.62 14.39 -2.56
N GLU A 45 -5.96 13.13 -2.27
CA GLU A 45 -5.00 12.15 -1.78
C GLU A 45 -4.71 11.14 -2.87
N ILE A 46 -3.43 10.95 -3.16
CA ILE A 46 -3.00 9.94 -4.13
C ILE A 46 -1.93 9.06 -3.48
N PHE A 47 -1.73 7.87 -4.03
CA PHE A 47 -0.68 6.97 -3.57
C PHE A 47 0.35 6.80 -4.66
N ASP A 48 1.61 7.06 -4.30
CA ASP A 48 2.74 6.96 -5.22
C ASP A 48 3.47 5.63 -4.95
N PRO A 49 3.36 4.64 -5.85
CA PRO A 49 3.95 3.34 -5.61
C PRO A 49 5.43 3.30 -5.99
N THR A 50 6.21 2.66 -5.12
CA THR A 50 7.60 2.30 -5.42
C THR A 50 7.68 0.79 -5.32
N PHE A 51 7.98 0.12 -6.44
CA PHE A 51 8.04 -1.34 -6.48
C PHE A 51 9.35 -1.85 -5.91
N ILE A 52 9.25 -2.87 -5.05
CA ILE A 52 10.41 -3.59 -4.55
C ILE A 52 10.72 -4.73 -5.52
N ASP A 53 9.68 -5.40 -6.00
CA ASP A 53 9.79 -6.44 -7.01
C ASP A 53 9.54 -5.84 -8.40
N GLU A 54 9.48 -6.68 -9.42
CA GLU A 54 9.19 -6.20 -10.77
C GLU A 54 7.86 -5.45 -10.82
N PRO A 55 7.84 -4.27 -11.47
CA PRO A 55 6.58 -3.52 -11.61
C PRO A 55 5.53 -4.30 -12.40
N ILE A 56 4.27 -4.08 -12.03
CA ILE A 56 3.14 -4.64 -12.76
C ILE A 56 3.05 -3.92 -14.10
N LYS A 57 3.08 -4.69 -15.20
CA LYS A 57 3.00 -4.13 -16.56
C LYS A 57 1.56 -3.98 -17.04
N ASP A 58 0.64 -4.77 -16.47
CA ASP A 58 -0.76 -4.70 -16.83
C ASP A 58 -1.43 -3.54 -16.10
N ALA A 59 -1.89 -2.53 -16.85
CA ALA A 59 -2.50 -1.33 -16.29
C ALA A 59 -3.75 -1.66 -15.46
N SER A 60 -4.55 -2.64 -15.89
CA SER A 60 -5.75 -3.04 -15.15
C SER A 60 -5.40 -3.66 -13.80
N ALA A 61 -4.38 -4.51 -13.79
CA ALA A 61 -3.93 -5.16 -12.54
C ALA A 61 -3.36 -4.13 -11.58
N LEU A 62 -2.59 -3.18 -12.10
CA LEU A 62 -2.03 -2.11 -11.27
C LEU A 62 -3.14 -1.24 -10.69
N ALA A 63 -4.11 -0.84 -11.51
CA ALA A 63 -5.23 -0.02 -11.05
C ALA A 63 -6.02 -0.73 -9.95
N LYS A 64 -6.23 -2.04 -10.10
CA LYS A 64 -6.92 -2.84 -9.09
C LYS A 64 -6.16 -2.86 -7.77
N LEU A 65 -4.85 -3.05 -7.83
CA LEU A 65 -4.01 -3.05 -6.62
C LEU A 65 -4.01 -1.67 -5.95
N MET A 66 -3.89 -0.60 -6.73
CA MET A 66 -3.91 0.75 -6.18
C MET A 66 -5.26 1.05 -5.52
N ARG A 67 -6.36 0.56 -6.08
CA ARG A 67 -7.68 0.69 -5.45
C ARG A 67 -7.72 -0.04 -4.11
N GLN A 68 -7.16 -1.24 -4.05
CA GLN A 68 -7.09 -1.99 -2.80
C GLN A 68 -6.28 -1.26 -1.73
N ILE A 69 -5.21 -0.59 -2.15
CA ILE A 69 -4.39 0.22 -1.24
C ILE A 69 -5.22 1.36 -0.67
N GLY A 70 -5.97 2.06 -1.51
CA GLY A 70 -6.85 3.13 -1.07
C GLY A 70 -7.93 2.64 -0.11
N ASP A 71 -8.56 1.51 -0.44
CA ASP A 71 -9.59 0.91 0.42
C ASP A 71 -9.02 0.52 1.79
N PHE A 72 -7.82 -0.03 1.80
CA PHE A 72 -7.15 -0.39 3.05
C PHE A 72 -6.89 0.86 3.90
N TYR A 73 -6.43 1.93 3.27
CA TYR A 73 -6.15 3.19 3.96
C TYR A 73 -7.42 3.75 4.61
N VAL A 74 -8.51 3.79 3.86
CA VAL A 74 -9.80 4.28 4.39
C VAL A 74 -10.28 3.42 5.55
N ALA A 75 -10.17 2.10 5.43
CA ALA A 75 -10.57 1.19 6.50
C ALA A 75 -9.74 1.41 7.76
N GLU A 76 -8.45 1.67 7.63
CA GLU A 76 -7.59 1.91 8.78
C GLU A 76 -7.93 3.23 9.47
N ILE A 77 -8.23 4.28 8.71
CA ILE A 77 -8.65 5.56 9.27
C ILE A 77 -9.96 5.39 10.04
N GLU A 78 -10.92 4.69 9.46
CA GLU A 78 -12.21 4.46 10.12
C GLU A 78 -12.05 3.64 11.40
N ARG A 79 -11.13 2.70 11.41
CA ARG A 79 -10.83 1.91 12.61
C ARG A 79 -10.29 2.78 13.74
N GLU A 80 -9.41 3.73 13.40
CA GLU A 80 -8.85 4.63 14.40
C GLU A 80 -9.92 5.51 15.03
N ASP A 81 -10.91 5.92 14.23
CA ASP A 81 -12.01 6.74 14.73
C ASP A 81 -12.86 6.01 15.76
N PHE A 82 -12.86 4.69 15.75
CA PHE A 82 -13.63 3.89 16.69
C PHE A 82 -12.83 3.47 17.93
N SER A 83 -11.53 3.73 17.94
CA SER A 83 -10.67 3.31 19.05
C SER A 83 -10.52 4.42 20.07
N ASP A 84 -11.55 4.70 20.77
CA ASP A 84 -11.49 5.71 21.83
C ASP A 84 -10.79 5.19 23.07
#